data_9f7761a3d7b7ead2cf344bd69e2016de
#
_entry.id   9f7761a3d7b7ead2cf344bd69e2016de
#
_cell.length_a   1.000
_cell.length_b   1.000
_cell.length_c   1.000
_cell.angle_alpha   90.00
_cell.angle_beta   90.00
_cell.angle_gamma   90.00
#
_symmetry.space_group_name_H-M   'P 1'
#
loop_
_entity.id
_entity.type
_entity.pdbx_description
1 polymer ?
#
loop_
_entity_poly.entity_id
_entity_poly.type
_entity_poly.pdbx_seq_one_letter_code
_entity_poly.pdbx_strand_id
1 'polypeptide(L)'
;VPFELFYSRFPEIAKAETRSISVLENSRINRLPAADYGFMEAFCDEPGCDCRRVFFSVISSQTKQIEAVIAYGWKTKNFYRNWFKYGTDEDIASLQGPELNLSSPQSKHAEGILRLFEEILQNDKSYIERVKRHYKMFRATVDKPRNPLLRRRRTGG
;
A
#
# COMPACT_ATOMS: atom_id res chain seq x y z
N VAL A 1 -11.69 3.00 -5.82
CA VAL A 1 -11.26 1.82 -5.04
C VAL A 1 -11.15 2.22 -3.58
N PRO A 2 -11.83 1.52 -2.67
CA PRO A 2 -11.86 1.87 -1.25
C PRO A 2 -10.57 1.45 -0.56
N PHE A 3 -9.56 2.33 -0.58
CA PHE A 3 -8.32 2.15 0.19
C PHE A 3 -8.28 3.12 1.36
N GLU A 4 -7.97 2.61 2.53
CA GLU A 4 -7.91 3.35 3.77
C GLU A 4 -6.51 3.24 4.39
N LEU A 5 -5.99 4.32 4.95
CA LEU A 5 -4.69 4.33 5.60
C LEU A 5 -4.66 3.36 6.79
N PHE A 6 -3.61 2.57 6.87
CA PHE A 6 -3.35 1.69 8.01
C PHE A 6 -3.32 2.48 9.32
N TYR A 7 -2.79 3.69 9.27
CA TYR A 7 -2.76 4.62 10.41
C TYR A 7 -4.14 4.86 11.02
N SER A 8 -5.21 4.88 10.20
CA SER A 8 -6.57 5.16 10.68
C SER A 8 -7.04 4.14 11.71
N ARG A 9 -6.62 2.89 11.58
CA ARG A 9 -7.05 1.79 12.47
C ARG A 9 -5.98 1.38 13.46
N PHE A 10 -4.71 1.60 13.13
CA PHE A 10 -3.56 1.19 13.94
C PHE A 10 -2.56 2.34 14.08
N PRO A 11 -2.95 3.48 14.69
CA PRO A 11 -2.09 4.67 14.72
C PRO A 11 -0.76 4.43 15.44
N GLU A 12 -0.76 3.69 16.56
CA GLU A 12 0.47 3.45 17.32
C GLU A 12 1.45 2.55 16.59
N ILE A 13 0.95 1.51 15.94
CA ILE A 13 1.79 0.61 15.14
C ILE A 13 2.31 1.34 13.91
N ALA A 14 1.47 2.11 13.23
CA ALA A 14 1.88 2.89 12.08
C ALA A 14 2.99 3.90 12.42
N LYS A 15 2.88 4.59 13.55
CA LYS A 15 3.92 5.51 14.03
C LYS A 15 5.25 4.80 14.25
N ALA A 16 5.22 3.60 14.80
CA ALA A 16 6.42 2.84 15.14
C ALA A 16 7.03 2.12 13.93
N GLU A 17 6.21 1.69 12.97
CA GLU A 17 6.62 0.76 11.92
C GLU A 17 6.51 1.31 10.48
N THR A 18 6.03 2.52 10.27
CA THR A 18 6.03 3.12 8.93
C THR A 18 7.47 3.34 8.46
N ARG A 19 7.77 2.79 7.28
CA ARG A 19 9.13 2.88 6.72
C ARG A 19 9.40 4.25 6.16
N SER A 20 10.56 4.79 6.48
CA SER A 20 11.04 6.05 5.94
C SER A 20 12.42 5.84 5.33
N ILE A 21 12.70 6.55 4.25
CA ILE A 21 14.01 6.58 3.59
C ILE A 21 14.50 8.02 3.58
N SER A 22 15.71 8.22 4.11
CA SER A 22 16.37 9.53 4.10
C SER A 22 17.22 9.67 2.84
N VAL A 23 16.94 10.69 2.04
CA VAL A 23 17.75 11.10 0.91
C VAL A 23 18.58 12.32 1.34
N LEU A 24 19.89 12.18 1.36
CA LEU A 24 20.80 13.22 1.79
C LEU A 24 21.12 14.20 0.65
N GLU A 25 21.50 15.44 0.98
CA GLU A 25 21.78 16.49 0.00
C GLU A 25 22.82 16.09 -1.07
N ASN A 26 23.79 15.26 -0.70
CA ASN A 26 24.86 14.83 -1.59
C ASN A 26 24.57 13.50 -2.31
N SER A 27 23.43 12.88 -2.08
CA SER A 27 23.14 11.51 -2.56
C SER A 27 22.54 11.60 -3.94
N ARG A 28 22.47 12.25 -4.79
CA ARG A 28 21.93 12.28 -6.18
C ARG A 28 21.09 11.03 -6.56
N ILE A 29 20.51 10.34 -5.56
CA ILE A 29 19.70 9.16 -5.80
C ILE A 29 18.44 9.58 -6.58
N ASN A 30 18.31 9.09 -7.81
CA ASN A 30 17.13 9.31 -8.67
C ASN A 30 16.73 10.78 -8.83
N ARG A 31 17.67 11.71 -8.65
CA ARG A 31 17.45 13.17 -8.70
C ARG A 31 16.41 13.66 -7.69
N LEU A 32 16.26 12.94 -6.60
CA LEU A 32 15.30 13.33 -5.56
C LEU A 32 15.85 14.44 -4.68
N PRO A 33 14.99 15.40 -4.29
CA PRO A 33 15.38 16.39 -3.27
C PRO A 33 15.72 15.70 -1.95
N ALA A 34 16.68 16.29 -1.22
CA ALA A 34 17.01 15.82 0.12
C ALA A 34 15.79 15.96 1.04
N ALA A 35 15.37 14.86 1.62
CA ALA A 35 14.24 14.78 2.52
C ALA A 35 14.16 13.38 3.13
N ASP A 36 13.29 13.23 4.12
CA ASP A 36 12.83 11.94 4.57
C ASP A 36 11.53 11.63 3.83
N TYR A 37 11.49 10.49 3.16
CA TYR A 37 10.32 10.02 2.42
C TYR A 37 9.64 8.91 3.23
N GLY A 38 8.45 9.19 3.76
CA GLY A 38 7.67 8.23 4.52
C GLY A 38 6.70 7.47 3.62
N PHE A 39 6.72 6.13 3.70
CA PHE A 39 5.89 5.25 2.88
C PHE A 39 4.67 4.81 3.68
N MET A 40 3.61 5.61 3.65
CA MET A 40 2.38 5.35 4.38
C MET A 40 1.54 4.30 3.66
N GLU A 41 1.19 3.24 4.38
CA GLU A 41 0.45 2.11 3.83
C GLU A 41 -1.05 2.37 3.85
N ALA A 42 -1.74 2.01 2.76
CA ALA A 42 -3.18 1.99 2.68
C ALA A 42 -3.64 0.63 2.14
N PHE A 43 -4.71 0.10 2.72
CA PHE A 43 -5.23 -1.22 2.38
C PHE A 43 -6.70 -1.14 1.99
N CYS A 44 -7.15 -2.09 1.18
CA CYS A 44 -8.54 -2.22 0.77
C CYS A 44 -9.45 -2.44 1.97
N ASP A 45 -10.50 -1.64 2.11
CA ASP A 45 -11.50 -1.75 3.18
C ASP A 45 -12.81 -2.43 2.71
N GLU A 46 -12.83 -3.01 1.52
CA GLU A 46 -13.97 -3.74 1.02
C GLU A 46 -14.11 -5.09 1.75
N PRO A 47 -15.27 -5.35 2.41
CA PRO A 47 -15.46 -6.61 3.11
C PRO A 47 -15.34 -7.82 2.19
N GLY A 48 -14.63 -8.85 2.66
CA GLY A 48 -14.42 -10.09 1.91
C GLY A 48 -13.37 -10.02 0.80
N CYS A 49 -12.76 -8.87 0.56
CA CYS A 49 -11.72 -8.73 -0.46
C CYS A 49 -10.39 -9.35 0.01
N ASP A 50 -9.74 -10.12 -0.84
CA ASP A 50 -8.42 -10.71 -0.59
C ASP A 50 -7.45 -10.33 -1.72
N CYS A 51 -7.35 -9.04 -2.01
CA CYS A 51 -6.51 -8.55 -3.12
C CYS A 51 -5.00 -8.64 -2.85
N ARG A 52 -4.59 -8.70 -1.58
CA ARG A 52 -3.19 -8.76 -1.17
C ARG A 52 -2.34 -7.69 -1.83
N ARG A 53 -2.84 -6.46 -1.79
CA ARG A 53 -2.24 -5.27 -2.37
C ARG A 53 -2.14 -4.17 -1.34
N VAL A 54 -1.20 -3.28 -1.55
CA VAL A 54 -0.98 -2.09 -0.74
C VAL A 54 -0.82 -0.89 -1.66
N PHE A 55 -1.31 0.27 -1.23
CA PHE A 55 -0.98 1.55 -1.82
C PHE A 55 -0.09 2.30 -0.84
N PHE A 56 1.07 2.74 -1.31
CA PHE A 56 1.96 3.59 -0.53
C PHE A 56 1.72 5.04 -0.92
N SER A 57 1.27 5.85 0.04
CA SER A 57 1.27 7.30 -0.10
C SER A 57 2.60 7.81 0.44
N VAL A 58 3.45 8.33 -0.44
CA VAL A 58 4.81 8.74 -0.07
C VAL A 58 4.84 10.23 0.23
N ILE A 59 5.11 10.57 1.49
CA ILE A 59 5.14 11.94 1.99
C ILE A 59 6.59 12.39 2.15
N SER A 60 6.89 13.60 1.64
CA SER A 60 8.19 14.25 1.84
C SER A 60 8.18 15.09 3.12
N SER A 61 9.23 14.97 3.92
CA SER A 61 9.42 15.81 5.12
C SER A 61 9.65 17.29 4.77
N GLN A 62 10.09 17.59 3.55
CA GLN A 62 10.32 18.96 3.10
C GLN A 62 9.03 19.65 2.68
N THR A 63 8.24 19.02 1.82
CA THR A 63 7.02 19.61 1.28
C THR A 63 5.81 19.38 2.18
N LYS A 64 5.87 18.39 3.07
CA LYS A 64 4.74 17.93 3.90
C LYS A 64 3.55 17.46 3.07
N GLN A 65 3.78 17.07 1.82
CA GLN A 65 2.75 16.66 0.88
C GLN A 65 3.03 15.25 0.34
N ILE A 66 1.98 14.61 -0.16
CA ILE A 66 2.11 13.34 -0.88
C ILE A 66 2.75 13.63 -2.24
N GLU A 67 3.93 13.06 -2.45
CA GLU A 67 4.71 13.22 -3.67
C GLU A 67 4.47 12.10 -4.68
N ALA A 68 4.06 10.93 -4.22
CA ALA A 68 3.77 9.79 -5.07
C ALA A 68 2.78 8.85 -4.39
N VAL A 69 2.02 8.11 -5.20
CA VAL A 69 1.21 6.99 -4.73
C VAL A 69 1.60 5.76 -5.55
N ILE A 70 2.12 4.73 -4.89
CA ILE A 70 2.63 3.50 -5.51
C ILE A 70 1.70 2.35 -5.17
N ALA A 71 1.23 1.64 -6.20
CA ALA A 71 0.44 0.42 -6.05
C ALA A 71 1.34 -0.81 -6.15
N TYR A 72 1.19 -1.74 -5.22
CA TYR A 72 2.00 -2.96 -5.17
C TYR A 72 1.18 -4.15 -4.67
N GLY A 73 1.29 -5.27 -5.38
CA GLY A 73 0.74 -6.55 -4.98
C GLY A 73 1.87 -7.58 -4.84
N TRP A 74 1.91 -8.26 -3.71
CA TRP A 74 3.03 -9.19 -3.39
C TRP A 74 2.80 -10.63 -3.83
N LYS A 75 1.70 -10.90 -4.52
CA LYS A 75 1.41 -12.23 -5.05
C LYS A 75 1.91 -12.38 -6.48
N THR A 76 1.85 -13.59 -7.00
CA THR A 76 2.28 -13.92 -8.36
C THR A 76 1.28 -13.42 -9.40
N LYS A 77 1.71 -13.35 -10.67
CA LYS A 77 0.82 -13.05 -11.79
C LYS A 77 -0.35 -14.05 -11.87
N ASN A 78 -0.08 -15.34 -11.60
CA ASN A 78 -1.12 -16.37 -11.60
C ASN A 78 -2.19 -16.11 -10.54
N PHE A 79 -1.79 -15.64 -9.36
CA PHE A 79 -2.74 -15.24 -8.33
C PHE A 79 -3.68 -14.15 -8.86
N TYR A 80 -3.15 -13.09 -9.48
CA TYR A 80 -3.96 -11.99 -9.98
C TYR A 80 -4.77 -12.35 -11.22
N ARG A 81 -4.32 -13.26 -12.07
CA ARG A 81 -5.11 -13.80 -13.16
C ARG A 81 -6.35 -14.55 -12.65
N ASN A 82 -6.21 -15.33 -11.59
CA ASN A 82 -7.32 -16.03 -10.96
C ASN A 82 -8.24 -15.06 -10.19
N TRP A 83 -7.66 -14.03 -9.59
CA TRP A 83 -8.40 -13.01 -8.84
C TRP A 83 -9.20 -12.09 -9.78
N PHE A 84 -8.62 -11.71 -10.91
CA PHE A 84 -9.25 -10.85 -11.93
C PHE A 84 -9.32 -11.57 -13.27
N LYS A 85 -10.30 -12.47 -13.40
CA LYS A 85 -10.42 -13.41 -14.53
C LYS A 85 -10.61 -12.75 -15.90
N TYR A 86 -11.11 -11.52 -15.94
CA TYR A 86 -11.40 -10.81 -17.18
C TYR A 86 -10.35 -9.74 -17.52
N GLY A 87 -9.26 -9.69 -16.76
CA GLY A 87 -8.20 -8.71 -16.99
C GLY A 87 -7.29 -9.10 -18.15
N THR A 88 -6.77 -8.08 -18.83
CA THR A 88 -5.71 -8.25 -19.82
C THR A 88 -4.37 -8.53 -19.14
N ASP A 89 -3.33 -8.92 -19.89
CA ASP A 89 -1.98 -9.08 -19.34
C ASP A 89 -1.45 -7.77 -18.75
N GLU A 90 -1.80 -6.63 -19.32
CA GLU A 90 -1.46 -5.30 -18.79
C GLU A 90 -2.16 -5.06 -17.44
N ASP A 91 -3.44 -5.39 -17.33
CA ASP A 91 -4.19 -5.26 -16.08
C ASP A 91 -3.56 -6.11 -14.98
N ILE A 92 -3.16 -7.34 -15.30
CA ILE A 92 -2.52 -8.23 -14.33
C ILE A 92 -1.16 -7.69 -13.89
N ALA A 93 -0.37 -7.17 -14.82
CA ALA A 93 0.91 -6.54 -14.52
C ALA A 93 0.73 -5.32 -13.60
N SER A 94 -0.32 -4.52 -13.85
CA SER A 94 -0.66 -3.36 -13.01
C SER A 94 -1.10 -3.76 -11.60
N LEU A 95 -1.83 -4.85 -11.46
CA LEU A 95 -2.23 -5.36 -10.15
C LEU A 95 -1.03 -5.79 -9.31
N GLN A 96 -0.05 -6.41 -9.93
CA GLN A 96 1.17 -6.81 -9.25
C GLN A 96 2.09 -5.61 -9.00
N GLY A 97 2.32 -4.77 -9.99
CA GLY A 97 3.22 -3.63 -9.89
C GLY A 97 4.65 -4.02 -9.49
N PRO A 98 5.39 -3.15 -8.81
CA PRO A 98 4.97 -1.81 -8.37
C PRO A 98 4.82 -0.82 -9.52
N GLU A 99 3.83 0.04 -9.42
CA GLU A 99 3.65 1.13 -10.39
C GLU A 99 2.98 2.34 -9.74
N LEU A 100 3.11 3.50 -10.38
CA LEU A 100 2.41 4.69 -9.93
C LEU A 100 0.91 4.55 -10.20
N ASN A 101 0.09 4.88 -9.19
CA ASN A 101 -1.35 4.93 -9.36
C ASN A 101 -1.75 6.26 -10.01
N LEU A 102 -1.96 6.25 -11.32
CA LEU A 102 -2.18 7.47 -12.10
C LEU A 102 -3.48 8.20 -11.79
N SER A 103 -4.43 7.56 -11.13
CA SER A 103 -5.64 8.25 -10.65
C SER A 103 -5.41 9.05 -9.36
N SER A 104 -4.25 8.93 -8.75
CA SER A 104 -3.84 9.70 -7.58
C SER A 104 -2.91 10.84 -7.99
N PRO A 105 -2.84 11.92 -7.20
CA PRO A 105 -1.87 12.99 -7.44
C PRO A 105 -0.43 12.47 -7.41
N GLN A 106 0.35 12.84 -8.44
CA GLN A 106 1.74 12.45 -8.57
C GLN A 106 2.58 13.71 -8.84
N SER A 107 3.62 13.92 -8.03
CA SER A 107 4.54 15.04 -8.25
C SER A 107 5.50 14.76 -9.40
N LYS A 108 6.27 15.77 -9.80
CA LYS A 108 7.36 15.59 -10.77
C LYS A 108 8.45 14.62 -10.30
N HIS A 109 8.48 14.30 -9.01
CA HIS A 109 9.45 13.37 -8.40
C HIS A 109 8.92 11.95 -8.28
N ALA A 110 7.68 11.69 -8.69
CA ALA A 110 7.03 10.39 -8.48
C ALA A 110 7.80 9.23 -9.11
N GLU A 111 8.31 9.39 -10.33
CA GLU A 111 9.10 8.36 -10.99
C GLU A 111 10.38 8.02 -10.22
N GLY A 112 11.08 9.03 -9.70
CA GLY A 112 12.26 8.82 -8.89
C GLY A 112 11.95 8.10 -7.58
N ILE A 113 10.82 8.41 -6.98
CA ILE A 113 10.34 7.74 -5.76
C ILE A 113 9.97 6.28 -6.05
N LEU A 114 9.33 6.00 -7.19
CA LEU A 114 9.04 4.62 -7.60
C LEU A 114 10.33 3.80 -7.73
N ARG A 115 11.35 4.35 -8.35
CA ARG A 115 12.66 3.69 -8.47
C ARG A 115 13.32 3.47 -7.11
N LEU A 116 13.20 4.43 -6.21
CA LEU A 116 13.69 4.31 -4.84
C LEU A 116 13.02 3.12 -4.13
N PHE A 117 11.71 2.97 -4.30
CA PHE A 117 10.97 1.82 -3.78
C PHE A 117 11.48 0.51 -4.38
N GLU A 118 11.63 0.43 -5.69
CA GLU A 118 12.09 -0.77 -6.38
C GLU A 118 13.50 -1.17 -5.96
N GLU A 119 14.41 -0.22 -5.84
CA GLU A 119 15.81 -0.46 -5.51
C GLU A 119 16.03 -0.87 -4.06
N ILE A 120 15.26 -0.32 -3.13
CA ILE A 120 15.51 -0.47 -1.70
C ILE A 120 14.44 -1.34 -1.02
N LEU A 121 13.17 -1.05 -1.22
CA LEU A 121 12.11 -1.63 -0.42
C LEU A 121 11.51 -2.90 -1.00
N GLN A 122 11.35 -2.98 -2.31
CA GLN A 122 10.73 -4.14 -2.96
C GLN A 122 11.49 -5.44 -2.69
N ASN A 123 12.82 -5.37 -2.60
CA ASN A 123 13.70 -6.52 -2.36
C ASN A 123 14.05 -6.73 -0.87
N ASP A 124 13.57 -5.87 0.00
CA ASP A 124 13.73 -6.03 1.45
C ASP A 124 12.65 -6.98 1.97
N LYS A 125 13.02 -8.24 2.13
CA LYS A 125 12.08 -9.29 2.58
C LYS A 125 11.45 -8.98 3.93
N SER A 126 12.23 -8.45 4.86
CA SER A 126 11.73 -8.14 6.19
C SER A 126 10.69 -7.02 6.16
N TYR A 127 10.88 -6.03 5.28
CA TYR A 127 9.90 -4.96 5.09
C TYR A 127 8.62 -5.48 4.43
N ILE A 128 8.72 -6.28 3.38
CA ILE A 128 7.55 -6.85 2.70
C ILE A 128 6.77 -7.77 3.66
N GLU A 129 7.44 -8.56 4.48
CA GLU A 129 6.76 -9.36 5.51
C GLU A 129 6.05 -8.49 6.54
N ARG A 130 6.62 -7.32 6.89
CA ARG A 130 5.95 -6.35 7.75
C ARG A 130 4.67 -5.81 7.11
N VAL A 131 4.72 -5.46 5.83
CA VAL A 131 3.54 -4.98 5.07
C VAL A 131 2.45 -6.06 5.02
N LYS A 132 2.83 -7.31 4.78
CA LYS A 132 1.88 -8.44 4.80
C LYS A 132 1.24 -8.62 6.18
N ARG A 133 2.01 -8.45 7.24
CA ARG A 133 1.50 -8.53 8.62
C ARG A 133 0.49 -7.41 8.89
N HIS A 134 0.80 -6.19 8.49
CA HIS A 134 -0.12 -5.04 8.59
C HIS A 134 -1.40 -5.29 7.80
N TYR A 135 -1.29 -5.86 6.60
CA TYR A 135 -2.45 -6.23 5.78
C TYR A 135 -3.37 -7.19 6.54
N LYS A 136 -2.83 -8.26 7.12
CA LYS A 136 -3.62 -9.24 7.89
C LYS A 136 -4.31 -8.58 9.08
N MET A 137 -3.62 -7.70 9.80
CA MET A 137 -4.18 -6.96 10.93
C MET A 137 -5.34 -6.07 10.47
N PHE A 138 -5.16 -5.36 9.37
CA PHE A 138 -6.18 -4.49 8.78
C PHE A 138 -7.40 -5.30 8.33
N ARG A 139 -7.18 -6.38 7.59
CA ARG A 139 -8.26 -7.28 7.13
C ARG A 139 -9.08 -7.82 8.30
N ALA A 140 -8.44 -8.18 9.39
CA ALA A 140 -9.14 -8.68 10.58
C ALA A 140 -10.14 -7.67 11.14
N THR A 141 -9.86 -6.37 11.03
CA THR A 141 -10.80 -5.32 11.46
C THR A 141 -11.93 -5.07 10.45
N VAL A 142 -11.66 -5.23 9.16
CA VAL A 142 -12.66 -5.06 8.09
C VAL A 142 -13.66 -6.21 8.07
N ASP A 143 -13.14 -7.44 8.20
CA ASP A 143 -13.95 -8.66 8.06
C ASP A 143 -14.67 -9.09 9.35
N LYS A 144 -14.44 -8.37 10.46
CA LYS A 144 -15.19 -8.60 11.71
C LYS A 144 -16.65 -8.21 11.55
N PRO A 145 -17.60 -9.06 12.02
CA PRO A 145 -18.99 -8.64 12.07
C PRO A 145 -19.11 -7.45 13.05
N ARG A 146 -19.70 -6.35 12.55
CA ARG A 146 -19.83 -5.09 13.30
C ARG A 146 -20.61 -5.19 14.60
N ASN A 147 -21.48 -6.21 14.74
CA ASN A 147 -22.24 -6.45 15.97
C ASN A 147 -22.67 -7.92 16.05
N PRO A 148 -22.19 -8.70 17.07
CA PRO A 148 -22.64 -10.08 17.26
C PRO A 148 -24.14 -10.25 17.46
N LEU A 149 -24.85 -9.20 17.93
CA LEU A 149 -26.29 -9.23 18.17
C LEU A 149 -27.10 -9.12 16.87
N LEU A 150 -26.51 -8.59 15.77
CA LEU A 150 -27.17 -8.52 14.47
C LEU A 150 -27.17 -9.88 13.74
N ARG A 151 -26.29 -10.81 14.12
CA ARG A 151 -26.28 -12.18 13.58
C ARG A 151 -27.49 -12.99 13.99
N ARG A 152 -28.06 -12.73 15.18
CA ARG A 152 -29.23 -13.49 15.70
C ARG A 152 -30.54 -13.14 15.01
N ARG A 153 -30.65 -12.01 14.32
CA ARG A 153 -31.89 -11.59 13.63
C ARG A 153 -32.05 -12.15 12.21
N ARG A 154 -30.97 -12.71 11.60
CA ARG A 154 -31.03 -13.29 10.25
C ARG A 154 -31.32 -14.79 10.20
N THR A 155 -31.32 -15.48 11.34
CA THR A 155 -31.59 -16.91 11.42
C THR A 155 -32.97 -17.25 12.02
N GLY A 156 -33.81 -16.26 12.24
CA GLY A 156 -35.17 -16.42 12.78
C GLY A 156 -36.21 -15.86 11.81
N GLY A 157 -36.31 -16.51 10.65
CA GLY A 157 -37.36 -16.22 9.68
C GLY A 157 -37.70 -17.46 8.91
#